data_1d86b2c5a6031b2111d72df735b701c0
#
_entry.id   1d86b2c5a6031b2111d72df735b701c0
#
_cell.length_a   1.000
_cell.length_b   1.000
_cell.length_c   1.000
_cell.angle_alpha   90.00
_cell.angle_beta   90.00
_cell.angle_gamma   90.00
#
_symmetry.space_group_name_H-M   'P 1'
#
loop_
_entity.id
_entity.type
_entity.pdbx_description
1 polymer ?
#
loop_
_entity_poly.entity_id
_entity_poly.type
_entity_poly.pdbx_seq_one_letter_code
_entity_poly.pdbx_strand_id
1 'polypeptide(L)'
;MLPLEDALAQMLNQLPFPTKTETLALTEAADRVCAEDVISPINVPSFDNSAMDGYAVRLADLQQSMTLSVAGKSFAGNPFQGEWVAQSAVRIMTGAMIPEGADAVVMQEDVTVNEDGTRSEERRVGKECSEPC
;
A
#
# COMPACT_ATOMS: atom_id res chain seq x y z
N MET A 1 10.38 -44.48 4.79
CA MET A 1 9.67 -43.62 3.82
C MET A 1 10.46 -42.33 3.70
N LEU A 2 10.84 -41.92 2.49
CA LEU A 2 11.64 -40.70 2.29
C LEU A 2 10.73 -39.48 2.49
N PRO A 3 11.14 -38.45 3.28
CA PRO A 3 10.42 -37.20 3.39
C PRO A 3 10.27 -36.49 2.03
N LEU A 4 9.21 -35.71 1.87
CA LEU A 4 8.89 -35.05 0.57
C LEU A 4 10.02 -34.10 0.13
N GLU A 5 10.54 -33.33 1.07
CA GLU A 5 11.62 -32.36 0.83
C GLU A 5 12.90 -33.05 0.34
N ASP A 6 13.25 -34.18 0.96
CA ASP A 6 14.42 -34.97 0.56
C ASP A 6 14.22 -35.61 -0.83
N ALA A 7 13.01 -36.08 -1.11
CA ALA A 7 12.67 -36.64 -2.42
C ALA A 7 12.78 -35.58 -3.51
N LEU A 8 12.21 -34.36 -3.24
CA LEU A 8 12.27 -33.25 -4.16
C LEU A 8 13.70 -32.78 -4.43
N ALA A 9 14.52 -32.66 -3.36
CA ALA A 9 15.91 -32.27 -3.49
C ALA A 9 16.71 -33.29 -4.33
N GLN A 10 16.48 -34.60 -4.11
CA GLN A 10 17.14 -35.65 -4.92
C GLN A 10 16.70 -35.59 -6.40
N MET A 11 15.44 -35.35 -6.66
CA MET A 11 14.93 -35.20 -8.04
C MET A 11 15.55 -33.98 -8.75
N LEU A 12 15.55 -32.83 -8.06
CA LEU A 12 16.12 -31.60 -8.63
C LEU A 12 17.62 -31.71 -8.89
N ASN A 13 18.37 -32.39 -8.02
CA ASN A 13 19.82 -32.62 -8.21
C ASN A 13 20.15 -33.55 -9.41
N GLN A 14 19.19 -34.33 -9.88
CA GLN A 14 19.37 -35.22 -11.03
C GLN A 14 18.97 -34.55 -12.36
N LEU A 15 18.27 -33.41 -12.31
CA LEU A 15 17.87 -32.71 -13.53
C LEU A 15 19.09 -31.96 -14.14
N PRO A 16 19.38 -32.13 -15.42
CA PRO A 16 20.39 -31.34 -16.07
C PRO A 16 19.92 -29.89 -16.16
N PHE A 17 20.76 -28.95 -15.72
CA PHE A 17 20.50 -27.54 -15.94
C PHE A 17 20.49 -27.23 -17.42
N PRO A 18 19.50 -26.45 -17.93
CA PRO A 18 19.51 -25.96 -19.28
C PRO A 18 20.77 -25.12 -19.51
N THR A 19 21.57 -25.48 -20.46
CA THR A 19 22.84 -24.77 -20.81
C THR A 19 22.70 -23.81 -21.96
N LYS A 20 21.52 -23.79 -22.61
CA LYS A 20 21.26 -22.92 -23.77
C LYS A 20 20.12 -21.98 -23.45
N THR A 21 20.37 -20.71 -23.71
CA THR A 21 19.38 -19.63 -23.63
C THR A 21 19.20 -19.00 -24.99
N GLU A 22 18.04 -18.42 -25.23
CA GLU A 22 17.72 -17.67 -26.44
C GLU A 22 16.94 -16.38 -26.06
N THR A 23 17.05 -15.36 -26.86
CA THR A 23 16.31 -14.13 -26.73
C THR A 23 15.12 -14.16 -27.67
N LEU A 24 13.91 -14.04 -27.15
CA LEU A 24 12.65 -14.06 -27.89
C LEU A 24 11.90 -12.74 -27.70
N ALA A 25 11.03 -12.42 -28.66
CA ALA A 25 10.03 -11.38 -28.44
C ALA A 25 9.07 -11.81 -27.32
N LEU A 26 8.57 -10.85 -26.53
CA LEU A 26 7.69 -11.14 -25.39
C LEU A 26 6.46 -11.96 -25.79
N THR A 27 5.90 -11.71 -26.96
CA THR A 27 4.74 -12.44 -27.52
C THR A 27 5.04 -13.91 -27.86
N GLU A 28 6.32 -14.26 -28.03
CA GLU A 28 6.78 -15.60 -28.36
C GLU A 28 7.33 -16.34 -27.13
N ALA A 29 7.42 -15.63 -26.00
CA ALA A 29 7.98 -16.15 -24.74
C ALA A 29 6.96 -16.91 -23.88
N ALA A 30 5.72 -17.05 -24.32
CA ALA A 30 4.71 -17.81 -23.60
C ALA A 30 5.19 -19.26 -23.39
N ASP A 31 4.95 -19.83 -22.19
CA ASP A 31 5.37 -21.18 -21.79
C ASP A 31 6.88 -21.43 -21.76
N ARG A 32 7.69 -20.37 -21.79
CA ARG A 32 9.14 -20.45 -21.63
C ARG A 32 9.56 -20.17 -20.19
N VAL A 33 10.70 -20.73 -19.80
CA VAL A 33 11.31 -20.50 -18.48
C VAL A 33 12.32 -19.37 -18.63
N CYS A 34 12.22 -18.36 -17.76
CA CYS A 34 13.22 -17.28 -17.73
C CYS A 34 14.60 -17.83 -17.38
N ALA A 35 15.61 -17.43 -18.13
CA ALA A 35 16.99 -17.83 -17.91
C ALA A 35 17.66 -17.05 -16.78
N GLU A 36 17.13 -15.87 -16.47
CA GLU A 36 17.64 -14.95 -15.45
C GLU A 36 16.47 -14.34 -14.67
N ASP A 37 16.76 -13.87 -13.46
CA ASP A 37 15.78 -13.16 -12.67
C ASP A 37 15.39 -11.83 -13.34
N VAL A 38 14.09 -11.57 -13.42
CA VAL A 38 13.57 -10.30 -13.93
C VAL A 38 13.42 -9.33 -12.77
N ILE A 39 14.35 -8.40 -12.65
CA ILE A 39 14.35 -7.39 -11.60
C ILE A 39 13.60 -6.15 -12.08
N SER A 40 12.56 -5.75 -11.33
CA SER A 40 11.85 -4.51 -11.62
C SER A 40 12.76 -3.29 -11.44
N PRO A 41 12.84 -2.38 -12.42
CA PRO A 41 13.63 -1.16 -12.28
C PRO A 41 12.95 -0.09 -11.42
N ILE A 42 11.70 -0.31 -11.02
CA ILE A 42 10.89 0.61 -10.20
C ILE A 42 10.23 -0.14 -9.05
N ASN A 43 9.89 0.58 -7.99
CA ASN A 43 9.03 0.05 -6.94
C ASN A 43 7.60 -0.21 -7.48
N VAL A 44 6.92 -1.23 -6.95
CA VAL A 44 5.53 -1.54 -7.31
C VAL A 44 4.75 -1.72 -6.00
N PRO A 45 3.92 -0.75 -5.65
CA PRO A 45 3.60 0.50 -6.35
C PRO A 45 4.78 1.50 -6.37
N SER A 46 4.76 2.46 -7.32
CA SER A 46 5.82 3.46 -7.50
C SER A 46 5.71 4.66 -6.55
N PHE A 47 4.70 4.68 -5.70
CA PHE A 47 4.42 5.72 -4.70
C PHE A 47 3.72 5.10 -3.49
N ASP A 48 3.77 5.79 -2.36
CA ASP A 48 3.03 5.41 -1.17
C ASP A 48 1.53 5.58 -1.41
N ASN A 49 0.77 4.52 -1.21
CA ASN A 49 -0.68 4.51 -1.40
C ASN A 49 -1.42 4.08 -0.15
N SER A 50 -2.69 4.48 -0.06
CA SER A 50 -3.55 4.08 1.05
C SER A 50 -4.06 2.64 0.86
N ALA A 51 -3.95 1.85 1.93
CA ALA A 51 -4.56 0.52 1.99
C ALA A 51 -6.05 0.57 2.33
N MET A 52 -6.59 1.73 2.73
CA MET A 52 -7.95 1.90 3.26
C MET A 52 -8.61 3.17 2.75
N ASP A 53 -9.94 3.17 2.79
CA ASP A 53 -10.75 4.37 2.61
C ASP A 53 -10.80 5.15 3.93
N GLY A 54 -10.44 6.42 3.90
CA GLY A 54 -10.34 7.19 5.14
C GLY A 54 -9.93 8.63 4.94
N TYR A 55 -9.16 9.12 5.88
CA TYR A 55 -8.65 10.47 5.94
C TYR A 55 -7.16 10.46 6.24
N ALA A 56 -6.36 10.98 5.31
CA ALA A 56 -4.95 11.25 5.57
C ALA A 56 -4.83 12.43 6.53
N VAL A 57 -4.05 12.26 7.59
CA VAL A 57 -3.90 13.22 8.69
C VAL A 57 -2.45 13.40 9.08
N ARG A 58 -2.15 14.53 9.71
CA ARG A 58 -0.90 14.76 10.43
C ARG A 58 -1.15 14.54 11.92
N LEU A 59 -0.33 13.73 12.57
CA LEU A 59 -0.46 13.45 14.01
C LEU A 59 -0.36 14.72 14.86
N ALA A 60 0.44 15.69 14.43
CA ALA A 60 0.55 16.99 15.10
C ALA A 60 -0.79 17.76 15.13
N ASP A 61 -1.58 17.66 14.08
CA ASP A 61 -2.92 18.28 14.03
C ASP A 61 -3.90 17.57 14.96
N LEU A 62 -3.85 16.24 15.02
CA LEU A 62 -4.70 15.44 15.94
C LEU A 62 -4.36 15.69 17.42
N GLN A 63 -3.10 15.99 17.74
CA GLN A 63 -2.71 16.35 19.11
C GLN A 63 -3.31 17.69 19.56
N GLN A 64 -3.60 18.59 18.64
CA GLN A 64 -4.18 19.90 18.94
C GLN A 64 -5.71 19.85 18.96
N SER A 65 -6.31 19.13 18.01
CA SER A 65 -7.77 18.98 17.91
C SER A 65 -8.13 17.64 17.28
N MET A 66 -9.11 16.95 17.87
CA MET A 66 -9.70 15.75 17.29
C MET A 66 -10.70 16.06 16.16
N THR A 67 -11.05 17.33 15.98
CA THR A 67 -11.94 17.79 14.91
C THR A 67 -11.14 18.51 13.83
N LEU A 68 -11.16 17.96 12.60
CA LEU A 68 -10.42 18.49 11.47
C LEU A 68 -11.38 18.86 10.34
N SER A 69 -11.07 19.95 9.62
CA SER A 69 -11.74 20.27 8.37
C SER A 69 -11.23 19.39 7.24
N VAL A 70 -11.99 19.25 6.14
CA VAL A 70 -11.53 18.50 4.95
C VAL A 70 -10.95 19.47 3.93
N ALA A 71 -9.62 19.42 3.73
CA ALA A 71 -8.90 20.27 2.77
C ALA A 71 -9.15 19.85 1.32
N GLY A 72 -9.43 18.56 1.09
CA GLY A 72 -9.65 18.04 -0.26
C GLY A 72 -9.72 16.53 -0.31
N LYS A 73 -9.50 15.98 -1.50
CA LYS A 73 -9.65 14.55 -1.78
C LYS A 73 -8.46 14.05 -2.59
N SER A 74 -8.02 12.80 -2.31
CA SER A 74 -7.05 12.04 -3.09
C SER A 74 -7.69 10.74 -3.54
N PHE A 75 -7.75 10.52 -4.84
CA PHE A 75 -8.31 9.31 -5.45
C PHE A 75 -7.28 8.63 -6.35
N ALA A 76 -7.47 7.35 -6.63
CA ALA A 76 -6.65 6.64 -7.60
C ALA A 76 -6.69 7.37 -8.96
N GLY A 77 -5.50 7.68 -9.50
CA GLY A 77 -5.37 8.45 -10.73
C GLY A 77 -5.64 9.96 -10.63
N ASN A 78 -6.08 10.45 -9.46
CA ASN A 78 -6.31 11.87 -9.21
C ASN A 78 -5.82 12.24 -7.80
N PRO A 79 -4.49 12.38 -7.61
CA PRO A 79 -3.90 12.71 -6.32
C PRO A 79 -4.31 14.11 -5.85
N PHE A 80 -4.27 14.33 -4.54
CA PHE A 80 -4.49 15.64 -3.96
C PHE A 80 -3.40 16.62 -4.41
N GLN A 81 -3.81 17.76 -4.94
CA GLN A 81 -2.93 18.83 -5.45
C GLN A 81 -3.19 20.19 -4.78
N GLY A 82 -4.06 20.24 -3.78
CA GLY A 82 -4.40 21.46 -3.06
C GLY A 82 -3.36 21.83 -1.99
N GLU A 83 -3.51 23.02 -1.44
CA GLU A 83 -2.79 23.43 -0.25
C GLU A 83 -3.36 22.67 0.96
N TRP A 84 -2.49 22.00 1.69
CA TRP A 84 -2.87 21.30 2.90
C TRP A 84 -2.65 22.17 4.13
N VAL A 85 -3.67 22.93 4.49
CA VAL A 85 -3.66 23.83 5.64
C VAL A 85 -3.59 23.08 6.97
N ALA A 86 -3.13 23.74 8.04
CA ALA A 86 -3.12 23.15 9.38
C ALA A 86 -4.54 22.86 9.87
N GLN A 87 -4.69 21.90 10.79
CA GLN A 87 -5.98 21.46 11.36
C GLN A 87 -6.96 20.97 10.28
N SER A 88 -6.43 20.29 9.25
CA SER A 88 -7.26 19.68 8.22
C SER A 88 -6.80 18.29 7.83
N ALA A 89 -7.69 17.52 7.25
CA ALA A 89 -7.47 16.18 6.72
C ALA A 89 -7.74 16.13 5.23
N VAL A 90 -7.16 15.18 4.53
CA VAL A 90 -7.46 14.91 3.12
C VAL A 90 -8.23 13.60 3.02
N ARG A 91 -9.42 13.64 2.43
CA ARG A 91 -10.18 12.42 2.13
C ARG A 91 -9.38 11.54 1.17
N ILE A 92 -9.15 10.29 1.53
CA ILE A 92 -8.37 9.36 0.71
C ILE A 92 -9.12 8.05 0.51
N MET A 93 -8.91 7.44 -0.65
CA MET A 93 -9.48 6.14 -0.99
C MET A 93 -8.37 5.13 -1.19
N THR A 94 -8.72 3.85 -1.05
CA THR A 94 -7.82 2.73 -1.29
C THR A 94 -7.12 2.86 -2.65
N GLY A 95 -5.81 2.66 -2.66
CA GLY A 95 -4.96 2.79 -3.85
C GLY A 95 -4.62 4.23 -4.25
N ALA A 96 -5.19 5.25 -3.59
CA ALA A 96 -4.83 6.64 -3.85
C ALA A 96 -3.47 7.00 -3.25
N MET A 97 -2.75 7.89 -3.94
CA MET A 97 -1.48 8.42 -3.45
C MET A 97 -1.68 9.16 -2.13
N ILE A 98 -0.84 8.81 -1.16
CA ILE A 98 -0.80 9.51 0.14
C ILE A 98 -0.24 10.92 -0.07
N PRO A 99 -0.96 11.96 0.39
CA PRO A 99 -0.46 13.33 0.30
C PRO A 99 0.85 13.50 1.08
N GLU A 100 1.75 14.32 0.54
CA GLU A 100 3.02 14.64 1.20
C GLU A 100 2.77 15.27 2.57
N GLY A 101 3.50 14.78 3.57
CA GLY A 101 3.35 15.22 4.97
C GLY A 101 2.27 14.51 5.77
N ALA A 102 1.59 13.50 5.21
CA ALA A 102 0.71 12.64 5.98
C ALA A 102 1.52 11.66 6.85
N ASP A 103 1.09 11.51 8.10
CA ASP A 103 1.70 10.55 9.04
C ASP A 103 0.85 9.28 9.18
N ALA A 104 -0.46 9.38 8.95
CA ALA A 104 -1.39 8.28 9.13
C ALA A 104 -2.64 8.43 8.24
N VAL A 105 -3.35 7.32 8.07
CA VAL A 105 -4.69 7.30 7.51
C VAL A 105 -5.65 6.76 8.57
N VAL A 106 -6.65 7.58 8.93
CA VAL A 106 -7.74 7.18 9.82
C VAL A 106 -8.85 6.59 8.97
N MET A 107 -9.31 5.38 9.32
CA MET A 107 -10.38 4.72 8.58
C MET A 107 -11.69 5.51 8.66
N GLN A 108 -12.48 5.50 7.61
CA GLN A 108 -13.74 6.23 7.58
C GLN A 108 -14.75 5.74 8.63
N GLU A 109 -14.66 4.45 9.03
CA GLU A 109 -15.49 3.81 10.03
C GLU A 109 -15.21 4.34 11.45
N ASP A 110 -14.01 4.89 11.67
CA ASP A 110 -13.56 5.43 12.95
C ASP A 110 -13.76 6.95 13.03
N VAL A 111 -14.40 7.54 12.02
CA VAL A 111 -14.59 9.00 11.92
C VAL A 111 -16.06 9.36 11.95
N THR A 112 -16.45 10.31 12.81
CA THR A 112 -17.78 10.91 12.80
C THR A 112 -17.78 12.18 11.94
N VAL A 113 -18.80 12.33 11.11
CA VAL A 113 -19.01 13.52 10.29
C VAL A 113 -19.96 14.46 11.00
N ASN A 114 -19.53 15.67 11.26
CA ASN A 114 -20.38 16.71 11.83
C ASN A 114 -21.25 17.35 10.74
N GLU A 115 -22.39 17.97 11.13
CA GLU A 115 -23.33 18.63 10.21
C GLU A 115 -22.70 19.80 9.44
N ASP A 116 -21.68 20.44 10.02
CA ASP A 116 -20.91 21.53 9.39
C ASP A 116 -19.84 21.05 8.40
N GLY A 117 -19.73 19.74 8.15
CA GLY A 117 -18.75 19.15 7.25
C GLY A 117 -17.36 18.95 7.87
N THR A 118 -17.18 19.30 9.14
CA THR A 118 -15.96 18.94 9.89
C THR A 118 -16.03 17.49 10.34
N ARG A 119 -14.88 16.88 10.65
CA ARG A 119 -14.78 15.49 11.06
C ARG A 119 -14.06 15.36 12.38
N SER A 120 -14.61 14.55 13.28
CA SER A 120 -13.99 14.18 14.54
C SER A 120 -13.65 12.71 14.55
N GLU A 121 -12.47 12.37 15.07
CA GLU A 121 -12.11 11.00 15.39
C GLU A 121 -12.79 10.61 16.71
N GLU A 122 -13.72 9.65 16.66
CA GLU A 122 -14.22 9.03 17.87
C GLU A 122 -13.25 7.89 18.23
N ARG A 123 -12.36 8.15 19.18
CA ARG A 123 -11.42 7.16 19.70
C ARG A 123 -12.20 6.09 20.45
N ARG A 124 -12.58 5.00 19.80
CA ARG A 124 -12.91 3.76 20.50
C ARG A 124 -11.64 3.22 21.13
N VAL A 125 -11.45 3.50 22.40
CA VAL A 125 -10.45 2.84 23.24
C VAL A 125 -10.81 1.37 23.32
N GLY A 126 -10.07 0.52 22.62
CA GLY A 126 -10.21 -0.93 22.73
C GLY A 126 -9.79 -1.70 21.50
N LYS A 127 -8.50 -1.68 21.16
CA LYS A 127 -7.66 -2.85 20.84
C LYS A 127 -6.29 -2.37 20.40
N GLU A 128 -5.30 -2.73 21.20
CA GLU A 128 -3.90 -2.57 20.90
C GLU A 128 -3.59 -3.28 19.58
N CYS A 129 -3.15 -2.55 18.56
CA CYS A 129 -2.34 -3.12 17.50
C CYS A 129 -0.94 -3.33 18.06
N SER A 130 -0.72 -4.49 18.66
CA SER A 130 0.61 -5.01 18.90
C SER A 130 0.97 -5.86 17.69
N GLU A 131 1.64 -5.26 16.69
CA GLU A 131 2.73 -5.87 15.93
C GLU A 131 3.12 -4.93 14.76
N PRO A 132 4.41 -4.64 14.60
CA PRO A 132 4.88 -3.91 13.42
C PRO A 132 4.91 -4.87 12.22
N CYS A 133 4.40 -4.42 11.09
CA CYS A 133 4.65 -5.06 9.80
C CYS A 133 6.08 -4.79 9.33
#